data_89080ee2aaf8003e81f633094caaeb3d
#
_entry.id   89080ee2aaf8003e81f633094caaeb3d
#
_cell.length_a   1.000
_cell.length_b   1.000
_cell.length_c   1.000
_cell.angle_alpha   90.00
_cell.angle_beta   90.00
_cell.angle_gamma   90.00
#
_symmetry.space_group_name_H-M   'P 1'
#
loop_
_entity.id
_entity.type
_entity.pdbx_description
1 polymer ?
#
loop_
_entity_poly.entity_id
_entity_poly.type
_entity_poly.pdbx_seq_one_letter_code
_entity_poly.pdbx_strand_id
1 'polypeptide(L)'
;KEMPWADHVTFHFSDQDTRADLDTLLSGYNDGWHVYTCGPDRYMEGVVQAAARQGFPEDARHLEYFSVPEQPDYVNHPFTVTLAKSGKELAVSAEETLSDVLLANGVAVDVKCSDGICGVCKCGLVEGEVERRDYVLSNKQRESEIITCQSRAASAEGHIVIDL
;
A
#
# COMPACT_ATOMS: atom_id res chain seq x y z
N LYS A 1 -24.63 -27.07 3.57
CA LYS A 1 -23.45 -27.36 4.43
C LYS A 1 -23.12 -26.06 5.15
N GLU A 2 -23.24 -26.04 6.46
CA GLU A 2 -22.75 -24.93 7.26
C GLU A 2 -21.26 -24.78 7.04
N MET A 3 -20.81 -23.56 6.83
CA MET A 3 -19.40 -23.26 6.64
C MET A 3 -18.67 -23.40 7.98
N PRO A 4 -17.49 -24.02 8.04
CA PRO A 4 -16.76 -24.26 9.30
C PRO A 4 -16.42 -23.00 10.11
N TRP A 5 -16.48 -21.85 9.48
CA TRP A 5 -16.15 -20.54 10.07
C TRP A 5 -17.40 -19.72 10.48
N ALA A 6 -18.62 -20.23 10.23
CA ALA A 6 -19.85 -19.46 10.46
C ALA A 6 -20.01 -19.00 11.92
N ASP A 7 -19.53 -19.80 12.88
CA ASP A 7 -19.58 -19.48 14.31
C ASP A 7 -18.61 -18.35 14.70
N HIS A 8 -17.70 -17.96 13.81
CA HIS A 8 -16.77 -16.87 14.00
C HIS A 8 -17.20 -15.55 13.32
N VAL A 9 -18.41 -15.51 12.74
CA VAL A 9 -18.96 -14.33 12.08
C VAL A 9 -19.98 -13.66 12.97
N THR A 10 -19.76 -12.36 13.21
CA THR A 10 -20.73 -11.52 13.93
C THR A 10 -21.23 -10.42 13.00
N PHE A 11 -22.54 -10.24 12.93
CA PHE A 11 -23.18 -9.19 12.14
C PHE A 11 -23.52 -8.00 13.04
N HIS A 12 -23.16 -6.80 12.57
CA HIS A 12 -23.49 -5.54 13.20
C HIS A 12 -24.26 -4.66 12.21
N PHE A 13 -25.45 -4.22 12.59
CA PHE A 13 -26.35 -3.41 11.77
C PHE A 13 -26.55 -2.04 12.42
N SER A 14 -26.14 -0.98 11.73
CA SER A 14 -26.19 0.39 12.27
C SER A 14 -27.62 0.94 12.44
N ASP A 15 -28.57 0.37 11.71
CA ASP A 15 -30.01 0.70 11.77
C ASP A 15 -30.76 -0.09 12.84
N GLN A 16 -30.12 -1.05 13.53
CA GLN A 16 -30.72 -1.93 14.53
C GLN A 16 -30.08 -1.79 15.91
N ASP A 17 -29.42 -0.67 16.19
CA ASP A 17 -28.67 -0.42 17.44
C ASP A 17 -27.59 -1.47 17.78
N THR A 18 -27.19 -2.26 16.80
CA THR A 18 -26.10 -3.26 16.95
C THR A 18 -24.79 -2.78 16.34
N ARG A 19 -24.58 -1.47 16.27
CA ARG A 19 -23.36 -0.89 15.71
C ARG A 19 -22.14 -1.41 16.45
N ALA A 20 -21.13 -1.83 15.69
CA ALA A 20 -19.88 -2.33 16.24
C ALA A 20 -19.18 -1.26 17.11
N ASP A 21 -18.88 -1.59 18.34
CA ASP A 21 -17.93 -0.82 19.16
C ASP A 21 -16.52 -1.33 18.87
N LEU A 22 -15.81 -0.58 18.04
CA LEU A 22 -14.49 -0.98 17.55
C LEU A 22 -13.43 -1.07 18.67
N ASP A 23 -13.51 -0.22 19.67
CA ASP A 23 -12.57 -0.25 20.79
C ASP A 23 -12.78 -1.52 21.65
N THR A 24 -14.03 -1.91 21.87
CA THR A 24 -14.35 -3.16 22.57
C THR A 24 -13.96 -4.40 21.74
N LEU A 25 -14.27 -4.40 20.43
CA LEU A 25 -13.99 -5.54 19.56
C LEU A 25 -12.47 -5.80 19.37
N LEU A 26 -11.68 -4.74 19.37
CA LEU A 26 -10.24 -4.82 19.19
C LEU A 26 -9.45 -4.82 20.51
N SER A 27 -10.16 -4.83 21.65
CA SER A 27 -9.53 -4.85 22.98
C SER A 27 -8.74 -6.15 23.21
N GLY A 28 -7.71 -6.06 24.05
CA GLY A 28 -6.92 -7.24 24.45
C GLY A 28 -5.96 -7.73 23.38
N TYR A 29 -5.37 -6.83 22.61
CA TYR A 29 -4.32 -7.14 21.64
C TYR A 29 -3.29 -8.11 22.20
N ASN A 30 -2.96 -9.14 21.44
CA ASN A 30 -1.86 -10.05 21.70
C ASN A 30 -0.88 -10.01 20.54
N ASP A 31 0.40 -10.19 20.85
CA ASP A 31 1.45 -10.19 19.85
C ASP A 31 1.18 -11.24 18.74
N GLY A 32 1.39 -10.83 17.50
CA GLY A 32 1.07 -11.64 16.31
C GLY A 32 -0.38 -11.56 15.82
N TRP A 33 -1.27 -10.81 16.48
CA TRP A 33 -2.62 -10.55 15.94
C TRP A 33 -2.58 -9.47 14.87
N HIS A 34 -3.37 -9.64 13.82
CA HIS A 34 -3.52 -8.71 12.73
C HIS A 34 -4.98 -8.32 12.54
N VAL A 35 -5.25 -7.06 12.24
CA VAL A 35 -6.56 -6.58 11.84
C VAL A 35 -6.58 -6.27 10.35
N TYR A 36 -7.62 -6.73 9.68
CA TYR A 36 -7.88 -6.47 8.27
C TYR A 36 -9.19 -5.76 8.13
N THR A 37 -9.24 -4.69 7.35
CA THR A 37 -10.47 -3.92 7.14
C THR A 37 -10.62 -3.53 5.68
N CYS A 38 -11.87 -3.58 5.22
CA CYS A 38 -12.30 -3.08 3.93
C CYS A 38 -13.68 -2.46 4.06
N GLY A 39 -13.98 -1.42 3.29
CA GLY A 39 -15.25 -0.72 3.32
C GLY A 39 -15.10 0.77 3.02
N PRO A 40 -16.09 1.60 3.36
CA PRO A 40 -15.99 3.05 3.21
C PRO A 40 -14.80 3.64 3.99
N ASP A 41 -14.12 4.64 3.43
CA ASP A 41 -12.88 5.22 3.98
C ASP A 41 -13.01 5.60 5.45
N ARG A 42 -14.10 6.27 5.83
CA ARG A 42 -14.35 6.65 7.24
C ARG A 42 -14.45 5.45 8.18
N TYR A 43 -14.96 4.32 7.70
CA TYR A 43 -15.03 3.10 8.49
C TYR A 43 -13.65 2.47 8.64
N MET A 44 -12.91 2.32 7.54
CA MET A 44 -11.55 1.78 7.56
C MET A 44 -10.63 2.61 8.44
N GLU A 45 -10.70 3.94 8.33
CA GLU A 45 -9.95 4.86 9.18
C GLU A 45 -10.31 4.67 10.66
N GLY A 46 -11.59 4.53 10.98
CA GLY A 46 -12.07 4.25 12.34
C GLY A 46 -11.50 2.96 12.90
N VAL A 47 -11.45 1.88 12.10
CA VAL A 47 -10.86 0.59 12.50
C VAL A 47 -9.36 0.72 12.76
N VAL A 48 -8.61 1.38 11.85
CA VAL A 48 -7.16 1.58 12.01
C VAL A 48 -6.84 2.40 13.25
N GLN A 49 -7.60 3.46 13.52
CA GLN A 49 -7.42 4.29 14.71
C GLN A 49 -7.75 3.53 15.99
N ALA A 50 -8.84 2.76 16.01
CA ALA A 50 -9.20 1.92 17.15
C ALA A 50 -8.11 0.85 17.41
N ALA A 51 -7.64 0.16 16.37
CA ALA A 51 -6.57 -0.81 16.48
C ALA A 51 -5.28 -0.17 17.04
N ALA A 52 -4.93 1.04 16.59
CA ALA A 52 -3.77 1.77 17.13
C ALA A 52 -3.94 2.07 18.62
N ARG A 53 -5.11 2.51 19.06
CA ARG A 53 -5.39 2.74 20.51
C ARG A 53 -5.31 1.47 21.34
N GLN A 54 -5.65 0.31 20.74
CA GLN A 54 -5.59 -1.00 21.40
C GLN A 54 -4.21 -1.66 21.33
N GLY A 55 -3.21 -0.97 20.78
CA GLY A 55 -1.82 -1.41 20.77
C GLY A 55 -1.38 -2.22 19.55
N PHE A 56 -2.22 -2.41 18.54
CA PHE A 56 -1.79 -3.03 17.29
C PHE A 56 -0.71 -2.18 16.61
N PRO A 57 0.48 -2.74 16.32
CA PRO A 57 1.52 -2.01 15.58
C PRO A 57 1.07 -1.72 14.14
N GLU A 58 1.74 -0.79 13.46
CA GLU A 58 1.35 -0.36 12.12
C GLU A 58 1.33 -1.51 11.10
N ASP A 59 2.31 -2.39 11.17
CA ASP A 59 2.46 -3.56 10.31
C ASP A 59 1.45 -4.70 10.59
N ALA A 60 0.66 -4.58 11.66
CA ALA A 60 -0.46 -5.47 11.98
C ALA A 60 -1.85 -4.89 11.61
N ARG A 61 -1.89 -3.71 10.98
CA ARG A 61 -3.13 -3.04 10.56
C ARG A 61 -3.20 -2.98 9.05
N HIS A 62 -4.11 -3.73 8.44
CA HIS A 62 -4.20 -3.91 7.00
C HIS A 62 -5.49 -3.32 6.44
N LEU A 63 -5.36 -2.50 5.40
CA LEU A 63 -6.47 -1.94 4.63
C LEU A 63 -6.49 -2.56 3.24
N GLU A 64 -7.68 -2.88 2.75
CA GLU A 64 -7.90 -3.28 1.37
C GLU A 64 -8.84 -2.29 0.70
N TYR A 65 -8.32 -1.56 -0.27
CA TYR A 65 -9.08 -0.58 -1.05
C TYR A 65 -9.69 -1.23 -2.27
N PHE A 66 -10.99 -1.02 -2.51
CA PHE A 66 -11.68 -1.43 -3.74
C PHE A 66 -11.80 -0.33 -4.77
N SER A 67 -11.54 0.90 -4.37
CA SER A 67 -11.43 2.07 -5.23
C SER A 67 -10.23 2.90 -4.82
N VAL A 68 -9.67 3.62 -5.77
CA VAL A 68 -8.56 4.54 -5.48
C VAL A 68 -9.10 5.69 -4.63
N PRO A 69 -8.50 5.97 -3.47
CA PRO A 69 -8.82 7.17 -2.71
C PRO A 69 -8.58 8.44 -3.54
N GLU A 70 -9.24 9.52 -3.21
CA GLU A 70 -9.03 10.80 -3.87
C GLU A 70 -7.56 11.24 -3.71
N GLN A 71 -6.90 11.47 -4.85
CA GLN A 71 -5.49 11.85 -4.88
C GLN A 71 -5.36 13.35 -5.17
N PRO A 72 -4.31 14.00 -4.65
CA PRO A 72 -3.97 15.35 -5.09
C PRO A 72 -3.55 15.33 -6.56
N ASP A 73 -3.65 16.49 -7.23
CA ASP A 73 -3.14 16.67 -8.58
C ASP A 73 -1.61 16.59 -8.59
N TYR A 74 -1.08 15.45 -8.96
CA TYR A 74 0.36 15.24 -9.09
C TYR A 74 0.87 15.78 -10.43
N VAL A 75 2.03 16.42 -10.40
CA VAL A 75 2.77 16.79 -11.61
C VAL A 75 3.85 15.73 -11.85
N ASN A 76 3.77 15.04 -12.98
CA ASN A 76 4.77 14.06 -13.35
C ASN A 76 6.02 14.74 -13.93
N HIS A 77 7.18 14.38 -13.41
CA HIS A 77 8.47 14.79 -13.92
C HIS A 77 9.25 13.57 -14.44
N PRO A 78 10.10 13.69 -15.47
CA PRO A 78 11.00 12.62 -15.86
C PRO A 78 12.02 12.37 -14.75
N PHE A 79 12.50 11.13 -14.64
CA PHE A 79 13.55 10.74 -13.70
C PHE A 79 14.35 9.55 -14.24
N THR A 80 15.42 9.17 -13.58
CA THR A 80 16.20 7.99 -13.90
C THR A 80 16.14 6.94 -12.79
N VAL A 81 16.27 5.69 -13.17
CA VAL A 81 16.35 4.57 -12.22
C VAL A 81 17.53 3.67 -12.56
N THR A 82 18.30 3.29 -11.56
CA THR A 82 19.33 2.24 -11.68
C THR A 82 18.83 0.95 -11.06
N LEU A 83 18.99 -0.15 -11.80
CA LEU A 83 18.73 -1.50 -11.31
C LEU A 83 19.97 -1.99 -10.58
N ALA A 84 19.90 -2.18 -9.26
CA ALA A 84 21.06 -2.49 -8.43
C ALA A 84 21.77 -3.79 -8.83
N LYS A 85 21.02 -4.80 -9.27
CA LYS A 85 21.58 -6.11 -9.63
C LYS A 85 22.34 -6.12 -10.96
N SER A 86 21.91 -5.32 -11.93
CA SER A 86 22.50 -5.28 -13.27
C SER A 86 23.37 -4.05 -13.54
N GLY A 87 23.21 -3.00 -12.74
CA GLY A 87 23.80 -1.69 -12.98
C GLY A 87 23.17 -0.94 -14.16
N LYS A 88 22.07 -1.47 -14.75
CA LYS A 88 21.41 -0.86 -15.89
C LYS A 88 20.69 0.40 -15.45
N GLU A 89 20.92 1.50 -16.14
CA GLU A 89 20.20 2.76 -15.95
C GLU A 89 19.08 2.89 -17.01
N LEU A 90 17.89 3.30 -16.57
CA LEU A 90 16.73 3.50 -17.40
C LEU A 90 16.16 4.90 -17.16
N ALA A 91 15.73 5.56 -18.24
CA ALA A 91 15.00 6.82 -18.16
C ALA A 91 13.48 6.52 -18.09
N VAL A 92 12.79 7.21 -17.20
CA VAL A 92 11.33 7.15 -17.04
C VAL A 92 10.79 8.52 -17.42
N SER A 93 9.99 8.60 -18.48
CA SER A 93 9.38 9.86 -18.94
C SER A 93 8.24 10.30 -18.01
N ALA A 94 7.72 11.50 -18.21
CA ALA A 94 6.57 12.00 -17.46
C ALA A 94 5.29 11.22 -17.76
N GLU A 95 5.18 10.61 -18.94
CA GLU A 95 4.01 9.91 -19.47
C GLU A 95 3.99 8.41 -19.12
N GLU A 96 5.12 7.85 -18.66
CA GLU A 96 5.28 6.42 -18.36
C GLU A 96 5.34 6.20 -16.85
N THR A 97 4.89 5.03 -16.40
CA THR A 97 5.16 4.57 -15.04
C THR A 97 6.51 3.85 -14.97
N LEU A 98 7.09 3.76 -13.78
CA LEU A 98 8.32 2.97 -13.60
C LEU A 98 8.08 1.50 -13.98
N SER A 99 6.93 0.92 -13.63
CA SER A 99 6.59 -0.45 -14.01
C SER A 99 6.51 -0.66 -15.52
N ASP A 100 5.99 0.31 -16.31
CA ASP A 100 5.94 0.22 -17.76
C ASP A 100 7.36 0.19 -18.37
N VAL A 101 8.22 1.07 -17.89
CA VAL A 101 9.61 1.13 -18.35
C VAL A 101 10.39 -0.15 -17.99
N LEU A 102 10.17 -0.70 -16.78
CA LEU A 102 10.78 -1.96 -16.37
C LEU A 102 10.36 -3.11 -17.30
N LEU A 103 9.06 -3.27 -17.53
CA LEU A 103 8.50 -4.31 -18.41
C LEU A 103 9.00 -4.15 -19.85
N ALA A 104 8.99 -2.93 -20.42
CA ALA A 104 9.49 -2.63 -21.76
C ALA A 104 10.99 -2.97 -21.93
N ASN A 105 11.74 -2.95 -20.85
CA ASN A 105 13.18 -3.30 -20.81
C ASN A 105 13.47 -4.75 -20.44
N GLY A 106 12.43 -5.60 -20.35
CA GLY A 106 12.57 -7.03 -20.04
C GLY A 106 12.88 -7.32 -18.56
N VAL A 107 12.65 -6.35 -17.68
CA VAL A 107 12.80 -6.54 -16.24
C VAL A 107 11.50 -7.12 -15.68
N ALA A 108 11.59 -8.26 -15.02
CA ALA A 108 10.43 -8.92 -14.44
C ALA A 108 9.93 -8.13 -13.23
N VAL A 109 8.72 -7.60 -13.32
CA VAL A 109 7.97 -6.99 -12.24
C VAL A 109 6.51 -7.41 -12.37
N ASP A 110 5.91 -7.82 -11.26
CA ASP A 110 4.48 -8.15 -11.26
C ASP A 110 3.66 -6.86 -11.17
N VAL A 111 2.67 -6.69 -12.05
CA VAL A 111 1.73 -5.55 -12.04
C VAL A 111 0.30 -6.08 -12.08
N LYS A 112 -0.60 -5.50 -11.26
CA LYS A 112 -1.99 -5.94 -11.19
C LYS A 112 -2.99 -4.78 -11.29
N CYS A 113 -3.08 -3.90 -10.27
CA CYS A 113 -4.08 -2.83 -10.25
C CYS A 113 -3.66 -1.59 -11.03
N SER A 114 -2.39 -1.28 -11.11
CA SER A 114 -1.80 -0.04 -11.63
C SER A 114 -2.20 1.25 -10.87
N ASP A 115 -2.84 1.12 -9.73
CA ASP A 115 -3.43 2.22 -8.95
C ASP A 115 -2.76 2.45 -7.57
N GLY A 116 -1.71 1.69 -7.25
CA GLY A 116 -0.99 1.82 -5.97
C GLY A 116 -1.73 1.26 -4.75
N ILE A 117 -2.82 0.48 -4.95
CA ILE A 117 -3.68 -0.03 -3.86
C ILE A 117 -3.53 -1.52 -3.57
N CYS A 118 -2.80 -2.30 -4.38
CA CYS A 118 -2.70 -3.76 -4.18
C CYS A 118 -1.32 -4.25 -3.72
N GLY A 119 -0.27 -3.45 -3.86
CA GLY A 119 1.09 -3.79 -3.43
C GLY A 119 1.83 -4.84 -4.28
N VAL A 120 1.23 -5.36 -5.37
CA VAL A 120 1.82 -6.44 -6.18
C VAL A 120 3.11 -6.01 -6.87
N CYS A 121 3.20 -4.76 -7.34
CA CYS A 121 4.37 -4.21 -8.02
C CYS A 121 5.44 -3.64 -7.06
N LYS A 122 5.45 -4.12 -5.83
CA LYS A 122 6.41 -3.70 -4.81
C LYS A 122 7.81 -4.26 -5.10
N CYS A 123 8.83 -3.42 -4.97
CA CYS A 123 10.24 -3.86 -4.97
C CYS A 123 11.06 -3.08 -3.94
N GLY A 124 12.31 -3.51 -3.73
CA GLY A 124 13.24 -2.83 -2.82
C GLY A 124 13.67 -1.47 -3.37
N LEU A 125 13.70 -0.47 -2.51
CA LEU A 125 14.35 0.83 -2.73
C LEU A 125 15.70 0.81 -2.01
N VAL A 126 16.79 0.98 -2.78
CA VAL A 126 18.16 0.98 -2.26
C VAL A 126 18.61 2.41 -1.95
N GLU A 127 18.32 3.35 -2.86
CA GLU A 127 18.75 4.74 -2.75
C GLU A 127 17.79 5.68 -3.47
N GLY A 128 17.76 6.94 -3.05
CA GLY A 128 17.01 8.03 -3.65
C GLY A 128 15.72 8.38 -2.91
N GLU A 129 15.26 9.60 -3.15
CA GLU A 129 14.01 10.11 -2.57
C GLU A 129 12.84 9.83 -3.50
N VAL A 130 11.73 9.37 -2.92
CA VAL A 130 10.54 8.92 -3.65
C VAL A 130 9.32 9.75 -3.29
N GLU A 131 8.65 10.30 -4.29
CA GLU A 131 7.29 10.80 -4.18
C GLU A 131 6.33 9.58 -4.12
N ARG A 132 5.79 9.36 -2.91
CA ARG A 132 4.94 8.22 -2.58
C ARG A 132 3.50 8.49 -3.00
N ARG A 133 2.95 7.64 -3.85
CA ARG A 133 1.58 7.74 -4.36
C ARG A 133 0.78 6.45 -4.12
N ASP A 134 1.29 5.60 -3.25
CA ASP A 134 0.66 4.34 -2.85
C ASP A 134 -0.08 4.47 -1.51
N TYR A 135 -1.02 3.54 -1.29
CA TYR A 135 -1.84 3.43 -0.09
C TYR A 135 -1.57 2.15 0.71
N VAL A 136 -0.56 1.37 0.33
CA VAL A 136 -0.36 0.02 0.87
C VAL A 136 0.90 -0.15 1.71
N LEU A 137 1.91 0.70 1.52
CA LEU A 137 3.14 0.61 2.29
C LEU A 137 2.98 1.28 3.65
N SER A 138 3.32 0.56 4.73
CA SER A 138 3.51 1.14 6.06
C SER A 138 4.69 2.11 6.08
N ASN A 139 4.77 2.98 7.09
CA ASN A 139 5.89 3.91 7.23
C ASN A 139 7.23 3.18 7.28
N LYS A 140 7.29 2.03 7.97
CA LYS A 140 8.48 1.18 8.02
C LYS A 140 8.86 0.62 6.65
N GLN A 141 7.89 0.14 5.87
CA GLN A 141 8.14 -0.37 4.53
C GLN A 141 8.63 0.72 3.58
N ARG A 142 8.14 1.94 3.72
CA ARG A 142 8.57 3.09 2.91
C ARG A 142 10.04 3.45 3.06
N GLU A 143 10.72 3.00 4.11
CA GLU A 143 12.15 3.21 4.28
C GLU A 143 12.98 2.41 3.27
N SER A 144 12.48 1.27 2.77
CA SER A 144 13.24 0.34 1.93
C SER A 144 12.45 -0.27 0.76
N GLU A 145 11.22 0.15 0.52
CA GLU A 145 10.36 -0.40 -0.52
C GLU A 145 9.69 0.70 -1.33
N ILE A 146 9.33 0.40 -2.59
CA ILE A 146 8.64 1.30 -3.52
C ILE A 146 7.55 0.54 -4.29
N ILE A 147 6.45 1.23 -4.61
CA ILE A 147 5.38 0.75 -5.49
C ILE A 147 5.61 1.32 -6.90
N THR A 148 6.05 0.49 -7.84
CA THR A 148 6.56 0.93 -9.13
C THR A 148 5.50 1.46 -10.10
N CYS A 149 4.23 1.10 -9.93
CA CYS A 149 3.17 1.55 -10.83
C CYS A 149 2.73 3.00 -10.58
N GLN A 150 3.02 3.57 -9.40
CA GLN A 150 2.52 4.90 -9.04
C GLN A 150 3.62 5.85 -8.53
N SER A 151 4.57 5.33 -7.75
CA SER A 151 5.61 6.17 -7.14
C SER A 151 6.66 6.62 -8.17
N ARG A 152 7.24 7.77 -7.94
CA ARG A 152 8.25 8.41 -8.80
C ARG A 152 9.41 8.93 -7.96
N ALA A 153 10.52 9.34 -8.59
CA ALA A 153 11.51 10.13 -7.86
C ALA A 153 10.88 11.45 -7.38
N ALA A 154 11.28 11.92 -6.20
CA ALA A 154 10.66 13.07 -5.53
C ALA A 154 10.94 14.42 -6.21
N SER A 155 11.94 14.50 -7.09
CA SER A 155 12.32 15.71 -7.80
C SER A 155 12.34 15.52 -9.31
N ALA A 156 12.19 16.62 -10.06
CA ALA A 156 12.47 16.63 -11.49
C ALA A 156 13.92 16.24 -11.75
N GLU A 157 14.15 15.39 -12.76
CA GLU A 157 15.48 14.80 -13.06
C GLU A 157 16.07 14.01 -11.87
N GLY A 158 15.25 13.59 -10.92
CA GLY A 158 15.65 12.78 -9.77
C GLY A 158 16.18 11.42 -10.20
N HIS A 159 16.93 10.79 -9.29
CA HIS A 159 17.50 9.46 -9.48
C HIS A 159 17.13 8.57 -8.31
N ILE A 160 16.76 7.33 -8.60
CA ILE A 160 16.52 6.28 -7.60
C ILE A 160 17.25 4.99 -7.97
N VAL A 161 17.59 4.19 -6.98
CA VAL A 161 18.17 2.86 -7.15
C VAL A 161 17.23 1.83 -6.56
N ILE A 162 16.86 0.82 -7.33
CA ILE A 162 15.94 -0.25 -6.90
C ILE A 162 16.60 -1.62 -6.95
N ASP A 163 16.16 -2.54 -6.08
CA ASP A 163 16.72 -3.90 -5.96
C ASP A 163 16.10 -4.86 -6.98
N LEU A 164 16.40 -4.63 -8.26
CA LEU A 164 16.02 -5.48 -9.39
C LEU A 164 17.22 -5.77 -10.30
#